data_fbb1df87f5d0eb04a624291668057a33
#
_entry.id   fbb1df87f5d0eb04a624291668057a33
#
_cell.length_a   1.000
_cell.length_b   1.000
_cell.length_c   1.000
_cell.angle_alpha   90.00
_cell.angle_beta   90.00
_cell.angle_gamma   90.00
#
_symmetry.space_group_name_H-M   'P 1'
#
loop_
_entity.id
_entity.type
_entity.pdbx_description
1 polymer ?
#
loop_
_entity_poly.entity_id
_entity_poly.type
_entity_poly.pdbx_seq_one_letter_code
_entity_poly.pdbx_strand_id
1 'polypeptide(L)'
;EQSSAASDVYKRQLLDFSDTGILDVFVDQAQVEMREQTIGSAAPAGPRLLRGVELANTFSFLRPNDLVWNYVVENYLKGKTPAPFDLLYWNGDSTNLPGPWYCWYLRHTYLQNDLMVPGKLTVCGEPIDLGRLDVPVYLYGSREDHIVPWKSAYASTQLLKGKLRFVLGASGHIAGVINPPAANKRSHWINAKLAESADAWLEGAQEHPGSWWPDWSAWLATHAGVQKAAPKRYGNADHPAIEPAPGRYVKQKA
;
A
#
# COMPACT_ATOMS: atom_id res chain seq x y z
N GLU A 1 -4.64 12.55 -20.98
CA GLU A 1 -5.74 13.15 -20.18
C GLU A 1 -5.17 13.69 -18.88
N GLN A 2 -5.46 14.94 -18.59
CA GLN A 2 -5.17 15.50 -17.28
C GLN A 2 -5.98 14.72 -16.25
N SER A 3 -5.33 14.29 -15.16
CA SER A 3 -6.01 13.67 -14.04
C SER A 3 -7.18 14.57 -13.59
N SER A 4 -8.39 14.04 -13.58
CA SER A 4 -9.56 14.73 -13.05
C SER A 4 -9.60 14.76 -11.52
N ALA A 5 -8.58 14.21 -10.85
CA ALA A 5 -8.49 14.19 -9.40
C ALA A 5 -8.16 15.58 -8.86
N ALA A 6 -8.91 16.05 -7.88
CA ALA A 6 -8.66 17.31 -7.18
C ALA A 6 -7.48 17.23 -6.21
N SER A 7 -7.09 16.02 -5.82
CA SER A 7 -5.97 15.72 -4.91
C SER A 7 -5.63 14.24 -4.99
N ASP A 8 -4.47 13.86 -4.47
CA ASP A 8 -4.02 12.48 -4.41
C ASP A 8 -3.60 12.09 -2.99
N VAL A 9 -3.67 10.79 -2.66
CA VAL A 9 -3.37 10.28 -1.32
C VAL A 9 -2.57 9.00 -1.40
N TYR A 10 -1.32 9.05 -0.96
CA TYR A 10 -0.45 7.88 -0.85
C TYR A 10 -0.34 7.43 0.61
N LYS A 11 -0.75 6.19 0.88
CA LYS A 11 -0.66 5.58 2.21
C LYS A 11 0.19 4.32 2.13
N ARG A 12 1.34 4.32 2.81
CA ARG A 12 2.27 3.18 2.85
C ARG A 12 2.67 2.72 1.44
N GLN A 13 3.08 3.65 0.61
CA GLN A 13 3.43 3.41 -0.79
C GLN A 13 4.83 3.91 -1.08
N LEU A 14 5.57 3.13 -1.87
CA LEU A 14 6.86 3.51 -2.42
C LEU A 14 6.66 4.10 -3.82
N LEU A 15 7.36 5.17 -4.11
CA LEU A 15 7.61 5.69 -5.45
C LEU A 15 9.10 5.63 -5.79
N ASP A 16 9.94 5.57 -4.77
CA ASP A 16 11.35 5.24 -4.81
C ASP A 16 11.58 3.90 -4.12
N PHE A 17 12.14 2.94 -4.83
CA PHE A 17 12.39 1.58 -4.38
C PHE A 17 13.86 1.34 -4.04
N SER A 18 14.65 2.38 -3.80
CA SER A 18 16.07 2.25 -3.43
C SER A 18 16.29 1.58 -2.06
N ASP A 19 15.30 1.68 -1.17
CA ASP A 19 15.28 0.97 0.11
C ASP A 19 13.88 0.36 0.32
N THR A 20 13.78 -0.93 0.11
CA THR A 20 12.53 -1.70 0.28
C THR A 20 12.53 -2.52 1.57
N GLY A 21 13.49 -2.24 2.46
CA GLY A 21 13.62 -2.92 3.73
C GLY A 21 13.83 -4.42 3.57
N ILE A 22 13.16 -5.21 4.40
CA ILE A 22 13.31 -6.68 4.40
C ILE A 22 12.85 -7.34 3.09
N LEU A 23 12.03 -6.67 2.26
CA LEU A 23 11.58 -7.24 0.99
C LEU A 23 12.69 -7.36 -0.05
N ASP A 24 13.78 -6.62 0.11
CA ASP A 24 14.95 -6.66 -0.77
C ASP A 24 15.55 -8.08 -0.91
N VAL A 25 15.48 -8.89 0.14
CA VAL A 25 15.99 -10.27 0.12
C VAL A 25 15.26 -11.20 -0.86
N PHE A 26 14.08 -10.82 -1.34
CA PHE A 26 13.27 -11.62 -2.26
C PHE A 26 13.40 -11.18 -3.72
N VAL A 27 14.20 -10.14 -4.01
CA VAL A 27 14.27 -9.58 -5.37
C VAL A 27 15.71 -9.38 -5.78
N ASP A 28 16.20 -10.28 -6.61
CA ASP A 28 17.47 -10.16 -7.31
C ASP A 28 17.30 -10.47 -8.80
N GLN A 29 18.34 -10.25 -9.59
CA GLN A 29 18.33 -10.46 -11.04
C GLN A 29 17.90 -11.90 -11.40
N ALA A 30 18.45 -12.91 -10.71
CA ALA A 30 18.20 -14.31 -11.03
C ALA A 30 16.74 -14.70 -10.70
N GLN A 31 16.21 -14.21 -9.59
CA GLN A 31 14.83 -14.47 -9.19
C GLN A 31 13.84 -13.82 -10.16
N VAL A 32 14.07 -12.58 -10.57
CA VAL A 32 13.22 -11.90 -11.55
C VAL A 32 13.24 -12.63 -12.89
N GLU A 33 14.42 -12.98 -13.41
CA GLU A 33 14.55 -13.77 -14.66
C GLU A 33 13.86 -15.13 -14.57
N MET A 34 13.99 -15.84 -13.44
CA MET A 34 13.28 -17.09 -13.22
C MET A 34 11.76 -16.90 -13.28
N ARG A 35 11.24 -15.85 -12.68
CA ARG A 35 9.79 -15.53 -12.73
C ARG A 35 9.34 -15.20 -14.16
N GLU A 36 10.12 -14.43 -14.90
CA GLU A 36 9.83 -14.12 -16.31
C GLU A 36 9.76 -15.37 -17.18
N GLN A 37 10.65 -16.36 -16.94
CA GLN A 37 10.69 -17.62 -17.64
C GLN A 37 9.60 -18.62 -17.20
N THR A 38 9.03 -18.45 -16.02
CA THR A 38 8.04 -19.40 -15.48
C THR A 38 6.60 -18.95 -15.60
N ILE A 39 6.35 -17.65 -15.38
CA ILE A 39 4.99 -17.06 -15.37
C ILE A 39 4.86 -15.78 -16.22
N GLY A 40 5.97 -15.18 -16.63
CA GLY A 40 6.01 -13.94 -17.40
C GLY A 40 5.68 -14.17 -18.90
N SER A 41 5.84 -13.12 -19.70
CA SER A 41 5.63 -13.18 -21.14
C SER A 41 6.66 -14.06 -21.86
N ALA A 42 7.84 -14.26 -21.28
CA ALA A 42 8.92 -15.09 -21.81
C ALA A 42 8.77 -16.57 -21.45
N ALA A 43 7.74 -16.97 -20.72
CA ALA A 43 7.53 -18.36 -20.30
C ALA A 43 7.28 -19.28 -21.51
N PRO A 44 8.05 -20.38 -21.71
CA PRO A 44 7.89 -21.28 -22.86
C PRO A 44 6.50 -21.90 -22.99
N ALA A 45 5.82 -22.14 -21.86
CA ALA A 45 4.45 -22.67 -21.82
C ALA A 45 3.36 -21.58 -21.85
N GLY A 46 3.75 -20.35 -22.17
CA GLY A 46 2.90 -19.16 -22.16
C GLY A 46 2.74 -18.50 -20.77
N PRO A 47 2.21 -17.28 -20.75
CA PRO A 47 1.99 -16.51 -19.52
C PRO A 47 1.08 -17.24 -18.54
N ARG A 48 1.38 -17.15 -17.26
CA ARG A 48 0.61 -17.77 -16.17
C ARG A 48 0.26 -16.76 -15.09
N LEU A 49 -0.50 -17.19 -14.10
CA LEU A 49 -0.78 -16.39 -12.91
C LEU A 49 0.30 -16.61 -11.86
N LEU A 50 0.69 -15.54 -11.15
CA LEU A 50 1.22 -15.67 -9.81
C LEU A 50 0.04 -16.01 -8.90
N ARG A 51 0.09 -17.15 -8.24
CA ARG A 51 -0.95 -17.53 -7.30
C ARG A 51 -0.84 -16.71 -6.02
N GLY A 52 -1.96 -16.18 -5.54
CA GLY A 52 -1.99 -15.37 -4.34
C GLY A 52 -1.42 -16.06 -3.11
N VAL A 53 -1.56 -17.40 -3.01
CA VAL A 53 -0.96 -18.20 -1.93
C VAL A 53 0.57 -18.11 -1.89
N GLU A 54 1.26 -17.95 -3.02
CA GLU A 54 2.72 -17.77 -3.04
C GLU A 54 3.11 -16.45 -2.38
N LEU A 55 2.36 -15.39 -2.66
CA LEU A 55 2.57 -14.09 -2.04
C LEU A 55 2.25 -14.11 -0.54
N ALA A 56 1.15 -14.76 -0.16
CA ALA A 56 0.78 -14.94 1.25
C ALA A 56 1.85 -15.71 2.03
N ASN A 57 2.45 -16.75 1.43
CA ASN A 57 3.56 -17.48 2.04
C ASN A 57 4.79 -16.60 2.22
N THR A 58 5.14 -15.77 1.24
CA THR A 58 6.26 -14.81 1.34
C THR A 58 6.07 -13.90 2.56
N PHE A 59 4.88 -13.31 2.74
CA PHE A 59 4.60 -12.48 3.92
C PHE A 59 4.63 -13.27 5.23
N SER A 60 4.19 -14.52 5.23
CA SER A 60 4.28 -15.39 6.41
C SER A 60 5.73 -15.67 6.81
N PHE A 61 6.64 -15.84 5.84
CA PHE A 61 8.07 -16.00 6.11
C PHE A 61 8.76 -14.74 6.66
N LEU A 62 8.23 -13.55 6.36
CA LEU A 62 8.77 -12.31 6.93
C LEU A 62 8.51 -12.19 8.44
N ARG A 63 7.42 -12.78 8.94
CA ARG A 63 7.04 -12.75 10.36
C ARG A 63 6.60 -14.12 10.86
N PRO A 64 7.46 -15.15 10.79
CA PRO A 64 7.07 -16.53 11.09
C PRO A 64 6.64 -16.71 12.54
N ASN A 65 7.20 -15.97 13.48
CA ASN A 65 6.81 -16.06 14.90
C ASN A 65 5.38 -15.61 15.15
N ASP A 66 4.92 -14.59 14.43
CA ASP A 66 3.57 -14.05 14.59
C ASP A 66 2.53 -14.81 13.76
N LEU A 67 2.91 -15.23 12.55
CA LEU A 67 1.96 -15.73 11.56
C LEU A 67 1.95 -17.26 11.44
N VAL A 68 2.97 -17.95 11.94
CA VAL A 68 3.09 -19.42 11.87
C VAL A 68 3.30 -20.02 13.25
N TRP A 69 4.42 -19.72 13.89
CA TRP A 69 4.80 -20.39 15.13
C TRP A 69 3.89 -20.11 16.31
N ASN A 70 3.31 -18.92 16.38
CA ASN A 70 2.32 -18.61 17.40
C ASN A 70 1.13 -19.58 17.36
N TYR A 71 0.61 -19.90 16.16
CA TYR A 71 -0.48 -20.86 16.00
C TYR A 71 -0.03 -22.30 16.29
N VAL A 72 1.17 -22.68 15.88
CA VAL A 72 1.72 -24.00 16.24
C VAL A 72 1.79 -24.18 17.76
N VAL A 73 2.33 -23.17 18.46
CA VAL A 73 2.47 -23.26 19.92
C VAL A 73 1.13 -23.23 20.63
N GLU A 74 0.29 -22.24 20.37
CA GLU A 74 -0.95 -22.07 21.13
C GLU A 74 -2.01 -23.12 20.77
N ASN A 75 -2.19 -23.42 19.49
CA ASN A 75 -3.24 -24.33 19.05
C ASN A 75 -2.77 -25.78 19.08
N TYR A 76 -1.71 -26.12 18.35
CA TYR A 76 -1.27 -27.50 18.19
C TYR A 76 -0.63 -28.04 19.47
N LEU A 77 0.33 -27.33 20.07
CA LEU A 77 1.05 -27.83 21.24
C LEU A 77 0.25 -27.65 22.55
N LYS A 78 -0.47 -26.55 22.70
CA LYS A 78 -1.24 -26.26 23.93
C LYS A 78 -2.71 -26.59 23.84
N GLY A 79 -3.22 -27.00 22.67
CA GLY A 79 -4.63 -27.36 22.47
C GLY A 79 -5.62 -26.21 22.66
N LYS A 80 -5.19 -24.97 22.58
CA LYS A 80 -6.07 -23.81 22.73
C LYS A 80 -6.84 -23.55 21.44
N THR A 81 -8.11 -23.19 21.56
CA THR A 81 -8.88 -22.68 20.43
C THR A 81 -8.35 -21.31 20.01
N PRO A 82 -8.08 -21.05 18.71
CA PRO A 82 -7.68 -19.74 18.24
C PRO A 82 -8.70 -18.68 18.65
N ALA A 83 -8.20 -17.50 19.05
CA ALA A 83 -9.07 -16.36 19.29
C ALA A 83 -9.84 -16.01 18.00
N PRO A 84 -11.16 -15.78 18.07
CA PRO A 84 -11.93 -15.38 16.90
C PRO A 84 -11.41 -14.03 16.38
N PHE A 85 -11.12 -14.00 15.09
CA PHE A 85 -10.67 -12.80 14.40
C PHE A 85 -11.45 -12.65 13.10
N ASP A 86 -12.33 -11.67 13.05
CA ASP A 86 -13.30 -11.48 11.97
C ASP A 86 -12.68 -11.21 10.60
N LEU A 87 -11.48 -10.62 10.58
CA LEU A 87 -10.73 -10.35 9.34
C LEU A 87 -9.97 -11.56 8.79
N LEU A 88 -9.89 -12.70 9.50
CA LEU A 88 -9.13 -13.86 9.02
C LEU A 88 -9.65 -14.40 7.69
N TYR A 89 -10.96 -14.44 7.50
CA TYR A 89 -11.55 -14.89 6.25
C TYR A 89 -11.10 -14.05 5.06
N TRP A 90 -11.18 -12.72 5.20
CA TRP A 90 -10.74 -11.77 4.19
C TRP A 90 -9.21 -11.84 3.97
N ASN A 91 -8.43 -11.85 5.03
CA ASN A 91 -6.97 -11.89 4.96
C ASN A 91 -6.43 -13.20 4.39
N GLY A 92 -7.17 -14.31 4.58
CA GLY A 92 -6.84 -15.62 4.02
C GLY A 92 -7.27 -15.80 2.55
N ASP A 93 -7.98 -14.82 1.96
CA ASP A 93 -8.44 -14.85 0.58
C ASP A 93 -7.48 -14.06 -0.30
N SER A 94 -6.50 -14.76 -0.84
CA SER A 94 -5.44 -14.16 -1.66
C SER A 94 -5.94 -13.82 -3.06
N THR A 95 -5.32 -12.84 -3.71
CA THR A 95 -5.61 -12.48 -5.10
C THR A 95 -4.51 -12.98 -6.03
N ASN A 96 -4.91 -13.68 -7.10
CA ASN A 96 -3.99 -14.07 -8.16
C ASN A 96 -3.64 -12.86 -9.03
N LEU A 97 -2.38 -12.75 -9.45
CA LEU A 97 -1.91 -11.65 -10.29
C LEU A 97 -1.50 -12.16 -11.68
N PRO A 98 -1.74 -11.40 -12.76
CA PRO A 98 -1.18 -11.74 -14.06
C PRO A 98 0.35 -11.79 -13.98
N GLY A 99 0.94 -12.93 -14.34
CA GLY A 99 2.38 -13.15 -14.27
C GLY A 99 3.21 -12.10 -15.04
N PRO A 100 2.85 -11.76 -16.30
CA PRO A 100 3.56 -10.72 -17.05
C PRO A 100 3.58 -9.37 -16.32
N TRP A 101 2.43 -8.96 -15.75
CA TRP A 101 2.36 -7.71 -14.97
C TRP A 101 3.22 -7.79 -13.70
N TYR A 102 3.16 -8.89 -12.98
CA TYR A 102 3.96 -9.09 -11.77
C TYR A 102 5.47 -9.06 -12.06
N CYS A 103 5.92 -9.72 -13.13
CA CYS A 103 7.33 -9.71 -13.55
C CYS A 103 7.77 -8.31 -13.96
N TRP A 104 6.94 -7.60 -14.74
CA TRP A 104 7.20 -6.20 -15.11
C TRP A 104 7.32 -5.31 -13.87
N TYR A 105 6.40 -5.47 -12.92
CA TYR A 105 6.40 -4.71 -11.67
C TYR A 105 7.69 -4.98 -10.86
N LEU A 106 8.04 -6.24 -10.61
CA LEU A 106 9.27 -6.58 -9.89
C LEU A 106 10.52 -5.99 -10.56
N ARG A 107 10.62 -6.12 -11.88
CA ARG A 107 11.78 -5.64 -12.63
C ARG A 107 11.93 -4.14 -12.54
N HIS A 108 10.88 -3.39 -12.83
CA HIS A 108 10.94 -1.94 -13.00
C HIS A 108 10.79 -1.15 -11.71
N THR A 109 10.35 -1.79 -10.62
CA THR A 109 10.32 -1.16 -9.29
C THR A 109 11.41 -1.72 -8.40
N TYR A 110 11.23 -2.89 -7.80
CA TYR A 110 12.16 -3.46 -6.82
C TYR A 110 13.57 -3.69 -7.35
N LEU A 111 13.75 -4.19 -8.58
CA LEU A 111 15.07 -4.51 -9.11
C LEU A 111 15.82 -3.31 -9.70
N GLN A 112 15.13 -2.50 -10.51
CA GLN A 112 15.77 -1.43 -11.31
C GLN A 112 15.43 -0.02 -10.82
N ASN A 113 14.39 0.12 -9.99
CA ASN A 113 13.89 1.40 -9.50
C ASN A 113 13.61 2.43 -10.63
N ASP A 114 13.12 1.95 -11.77
CA ASP A 114 12.91 2.77 -12.98
C ASP A 114 11.78 3.79 -12.78
N LEU A 115 10.83 3.53 -11.88
CA LEU A 115 9.67 4.38 -11.66
C LEU A 115 10.06 5.81 -11.25
N MET A 116 11.13 5.96 -10.46
CA MET A 116 11.60 7.27 -10.02
C MET A 116 12.30 8.08 -11.11
N VAL A 117 12.68 7.43 -12.24
CA VAL A 117 13.44 8.09 -13.31
C VAL A 117 12.49 8.64 -14.38
N PRO A 118 12.41 9.97 -14.57
CA PRO A 118 11.49 10.57 -15.54
C PRO A 118 11.65 9.99 -16.95
N GLY A 119 10.54 9.55 -17.55
CA GLY A 119 10.48 9.02 -18.91
C GLY A 119 11.13 7.63 -19.11
N LYS A 120 11.67 7.02 -18.06
CA LYS A 120 12.28 5.68 -18.15
C LYS A 120 11.23 4.60 -18.44
N LEU A 121 10.05 4.73 -17.86
CA LEU A 121 8.93 3.82 -18.08
C LEU A 121 7.93 4.43 -19.07
N THR A 122 7.32 3.55 -19.86
CA THR A 122 6.18 3.88 -20.72
C THR A 122 5.01 2.95 -20.39
N VAL A 123 3.84 3.52 -20.09
CA VAL A 123 2.62 2.77 -19.79
C VAL A 123 1.52 3.25 -20.75
N CYS A 124 0.88 2.32 -21.44
CA CYS A 124 -0.14 2.63 -22.45
C CYS A 124 0.31 3.63 -23.53
N GLY A 125 1.61 3.64 -23.88
CA GLY A 125 2.20 4.54 -24.85
C GLY A 125 2.65 5.90 -24.30
N GLU A 126 2.37 6.20 -23.02
CA GLU A 126 2.72 7.45 -22.37
C GLU A 126 3.97 7.30 -21.48
N PRO A 127 4.97 8.18 -21.60
CA PRO A 127 6.13 8.19 -20.71
C PRO A 127 5.72 8.63 -19.30
N ILE A 128 6.17 7.90 -18.30
CA ILE A 128 5.89 8.18 -16.90
C ILE A 128 6.93 9.15 -16.34
N ASP A 129 6.44 10.24 -15.77
CA ASP A 129 7.24 11.23 -15.04
C ASP A 129 6.47 11.69 -13.80
N LEU A 130 6.89 11.23 -12.62
CA LEU A 130 6.26 11.58 -11.35
C LEU A 130 6.38 13.07 -11.02
N GLY A 131 7.42 13.74 -11.56
CA GLY A 131 7.61 15.18 -11.42
C GLY A 131 6.57 16.04 -12.16
N ARG A 132 5.70 15.44 -12.97
CA ARG A 132 4.57 16.12 -13.62
C ARG A 132 3.29 16.14 -12.78
N LEU A 133 3.28 15.41 -11.65
CA LEU A 133 2.15 15.42 -10.71
C LEU A 133 2.20 16.70 -9.88
N ASP A 134 1.32 17.65 -10.20
CA ASP A 134 1.21 18.98 -9.59
C ASP A 134 -0.02 19.17 -8.69
N VAL A 135 -0.86 18.13 -8.59
CA VAL A 135 -2.02 18.12 -7.68
C VAL A 135 -1.58 18.10 -6.22
N PRO A 136 -2.41 18.59 -5.28
CA PRO A 136 -2.13 18.44 -3.86
C PRO A 136 -2.04 16.97 -3.46
N VAL A 137 -0.99 16.59 -2.72
CA VAL A 137 -0.76 15.20 -2.31
C VAL A 137 -0.61 15.07 -0.79
N TYR A 138 -1.33 14.13 -0.22
CA TYR A 138 -1.19 13.70 1.16
C TYR A 138 -0.44 12.37 1.23
N LEU A 139 0.72 12.37 1.85
CA LEU A 139 1.60 11.21 2.01
C LEU A 139 1.56 10.74 3.46
N TYR A 140 1.42 9.45 3.66
CA TYR A 140 1.40 8.82 4.98
C TYR A 140 2.39 7.65 5.04
N GLY A 141 3.24 7.67 6.06
CA GLY A 141 4.08 6.54 6.46
C GLY A 141 3.74 6.04 7.85
N SER A 142 4.02 4.78 8.15
CA SER A 142 3.96 4.20 9.49
C SER A 142 5.37 3.97 10.02
N ARG A 143 5.66 4.45 11.24
CA ARG A 143 7.03 4.50 11.79
C ARG A 143 7.69 3.11 11.92
N GLU A 144 6.89 2.10 12.24
CA GLU A 144 7.33 0.72 12.47
C GLU A 144 6.90 -0.19 11.30
N ASP A 145 6.70 0.39 10.11
CA ASP A 145 6.34 -0.38 8.93
C ASP A 145 7.55 -1.18 8.43
N HIS A 146 7.42 -2.50 8.41
CA HIS A 146 8.45 -3.42 7.96
C HIS A 146 8.32 -3.82 6.48
N ILE A 147 7.23 -3.41 5.82
CA ILE A 147 6.97 -3.67 4.40
C ILE A 147 7.28 -2.43 3.56
N VAL A 148 6.88 -1.26 4.05
CA VAL A 148 7.15 0.03 3.43
C VAL A 148 7.88 0.92 4.43
N PRO A 149 9.22 0.92 4.45
CA PRO A 149 9.99 1.76 5.34
C PRO A 149 9.54 3.22 5.23
N TRP A 150 9.24 3.86 6.36
CA TRP A 150 8.68 5.20 6.34
C TRP A 150 9.60 6.25 5.71
N LYS A 151 10.93 6.02 5.79
CA LYS A 151 11.92 6.88 5.14
C LYS A 151 11.80 6.81 3.61
N SER A 152 11.55 5.63 3.09
CA SER A 152 11.30 5.43 1.65
C SER A 152 9.94 5.98 1.22
N ALA A 153 8.92 5.87 2.07
CA ALA A 153 7.65 6.57 1.82
C ALA A 153 7.86 8.10 1.81
N TYR A 154 8.71 8.63 2.71
CA TYR A 154 9.07 10.05 2.73
C TYR A 154 9.84 10.48 1.47
N ALA A 155 10.68 9.63 0.90
CA ALA A 155 11.43 9.92 -0.34
C ALA A 155 10.52 10.34 -1.49
N SER A 156 9.25 9.90 -1.50
CA SER A 156 8.23 10.35 -2.45
C SER A 156 8.04 11.87 -2.46
N THR A 157 8.32 12.56 -1.36
CA THR A 157 8.26 14.03 -1.27
C THR A 157 9.30 14.72 -2.15
N GLN A 158 10.36 14.04 -2.53
CA GLN A 158 11.43 14.55 -3.39
C GLN A 158 11.12 14.36 -4.88
N LEU A 159 10.20 13.46 -5.20
CA LEU A 159 9.82 13.11 -6.58
C LEU A 159 8.62 13.93 -7.09
N LEU A 160 7.67 14.21 -6.20
CA LEU A 160 6.43 14.90 -6.54
C LEU A 160 6.59 16.43 -6.46
N LYS A 161 5.84 17.18 -7.28
CA LYS A 161 5.95 18.64 -7.38
C LYS A 161 4.77 19.43 -6.84
N GLY A 162 3.66 18.77 -6.52
CA GLY A 162 2.45 19.41 -6.00
C GLY A 162 2.61 19.97 -4.59
N LYS A 163 1.52 20.46 -4.01
CA LYS A 163 1.47 20.83 -2.59
C LYS A 163 1.45 19.57 -1.75
N LEU A 164 2.60 19.22 -1.19
CA LEU A 164 2.78 17.96 -0.47
C LEU A 164 2.56 18.16 1.04
N ARG A 165 1.88 17.19 1.66
CA ARG A 165 1.80 17.05 3.12
C ARG A 165 2.24 15.63 3.47
N PHE A 166 3.24 15.49 4.32
CA PHE A 166 3.66 14.21 4.87
C PHE A 166 3.26 14.10 6.34
N VAL A 167 2.72 12.95 6.71
CA VAL A 167 2.34 12.60 8.09
C VAL A 167 2.89 11.22 8.42
N LEU A 168 3.56 11.11 9.57
CA LEU A 168 4.10 9.86 10.08
C LEU A 168 3.22 9.36 11.23
N GLY A 169 2.60 8.19 11.10
CA GLY A 169 1.87 7.54 12.19
C GLY A 169 2.75 6.58 12.98
N ALA A 170 2.46 6.41 14.24
CA ALA A 170 3.05 5.36 15.06
C ALA A 170 2.56 3.98 14.65
N SER A 171 3.33 2.92 15.03
CA SER A 171 3.01 1.51 14.81
C SER A 171 3.29 1.01 13.38
N GLY A 172 2.92 -0.25 13.13
CA GLY A 172 3.31 -0.98 11.91
C GLY A 172 2.35 -0.81 10.73
N HIS A 173 2.58 -1.61 9.71
CA HIS A 173 1.95 -1.54 8.38
C HIS A 173 0.42 -1.43 8.40
N ILE A 174 -0.27 -2.26 9.17
CA ILE A 174 -1.74 -2.24 9.25
C ILE A 174 -2.20 -1.36 10.41
N ALA A 175 -1.68 -1.62 11.60
CA ALA A 175 -2.13 -0.98 12.82
C ALA A 175 -1.83 0.55 12.86
N GLY A 176 -0.80 1.02 12.15
CA GLY A 176 -0.53 2.45 12.01
C GLY A 176 -1.60 3.17 11.19
N VAL A 177 -2.05 2.55 10.10
CA VAL A 177 -3.07 3.16 9.22
C VAL A 177 -4.46 3.04 9.81
N ILE A 178 -4.83 1.86 10.31
CA ILE A 178 -6.14 1.62 10.92
C ILE A 178 -6.08 2.03 12.39
N ASN A 179 -6.28 3.32 12.63
CA ASN A 179 -6.25 3.91 13.96
C ASN A 179 -7.47 4.83 14.16
N PRO A 180 -8.66 4.27 14.44
CA PRO A 180 -9.87 5.06 14.61
C PRO A 180 -9.73 6.11 15.71
N PRO A 181 -10.17 7.37 15.49
CA PRO A 181 -10.05 8.45 16.47
C PRO A 181 -10.73 8.13 17.81
N ALA A 182 -11.85 7.43 17.78
CA ALA A 182 -12.59 7.04 18.99
C ALA A 182 -11.77 6.17 19.97
N ALA A 183 -10.77 5.43 19.47
CA ALA A 183 -9.90 4.62 20.31
C ALA A 183 -8.86 5.45 21.07
N ASN A 184 -8.57 6.66 20.64
CA ASN A 184 -7.58 7.61 21.18
C ASN A 184 -6.24 6.94 21.54
N LYS A 185 -5.74 6.11 20.63
CA LYS A 185 -4.49 5.35 20.82
C LYS A 185 -3.41 5.87 19.90
N ARG A 186 -2.15 5.63 20.30
CA ARG A 186 -0.95 5.96 19.53
C ARG A 186 -0.72 7.48 19.40
N SER A 187 0.17 7.85 18.49
CA SER A 187 0.48 9.22 18.13
C SER A 187 0.85 9.32 16.65
N HIS A 188 0.97 10.53 16.17
CA HIS A 188 1.45 10.84 14.84
C HIS A 188 2.27 12.13 14.85
N TRP A 189 3.14 12.29 13.85
CA TRP A 189 4.04 13.44 13.72
C TRP A 189 3.71 14.24 12.48
N ILE A 190 3.74 15.54 12.62
CA ILE A 190 3.47 16.52 11.56
C ILE A 190 4.59 17.55 11.56
N ASN A 191 5.07 17.88 10.36
CA ASN A 191 5.92 19.04 10.12
C ASN A 191 5.41 19.78 8.88
N ALA A 192 5.13 21.04 9.01
CA ALA A 192 4.65 21.86 7.89
C ALA A 192 5.73 22.10 6.82
N LYS A 193 7.01 21.95 7.20
CA LYS A 193 8.15 22.11 6.30
C LYS A 193 8.68 20.73 5.91
N LEU A 194 8.73 20.48 4.63
CA LEU A 194 9.44 19.31 4.10
C LEU A 194 10.94 19.61 4.13
N ALA A 195 11.72 18.62 4.54
CA ALA A 195 13.17 18.65 4.56
C ALA A 195 13.75 17.75 3.45
N GLU A 196 15.03 17.88 3.15
CA GLU A 196 15.72 17.06 2.15
C GLU A 196 15.81 15.59 2.57
N SER A 197 15.81 15.30 3.87
CA SER A 197 15.84 13.94 4.41
C SER A 197 14.70 13.67 5.39
N ALA A 198 14.32 12.41 5.50
CA ALA A 198 13.31 11.95 6.44
C ALA A 198 13.70 12.23 7.91
N ASP A 199 14.98 12.06 8.24
CA ASP A 199 15.47 12.31 9.60
C ASP A 199 15.40 13.79 9.96
N ALA A 200 15.84 14.69 9.08
CA ALA A 200 15.73 16.13 9.28
C ALA A 200 14.27 16.59 9.34
N TRP A 201 13.37 15.95 8.58
CA TRP A 201 11.94 16.23 8.70
C TRP A 201 11.40 15.84 10.07
N LEU A 202 11.79 14.65 10.59
CA LEU A 202 11.34 14.15 11.88
C LEU A 202 11.87 14.99 13.05
N GLU A 203 13.12 15.46 12.99
CA GLU A 203 13.71 16.35 14.01
C GLU A 203 12.90 17.64 14.20
N GLY A 204 12.33 18.17 13.11
CA GLY A 204 11.48 19.35 13.13
C GLY A 204 9.99 19.05 13.29
N ALA A 205 9.59 17.80 13.43
CA ALA A 205 8.19 17.40 13.51
C ALA A 205 7.64 17.49 14.94
N GLN A 206 6.38 17.88 15.05
CA GLN A 206 5.65 17.88 16.30
C GLN A 206 4.86 16.58 16.46
N GLU A 207 4.98 15.93 17.61
CA GLU A 207 4.18 14.79 17.98
C GLU A 207 2.79 15.22 18.46
N HIS A 208 1.77 14.55 17.97
CA HIS A 208 0.38 14.72 18.36
C HIS A 208 -0.17 13.37 18.88
N PRO A 209 -0.83 13.34 20.04
CA PRO A 209 -1.44 12.11 20.55
C PRO A 209 -2.67 11.72 19.71
N GLY A 210 -2.94 10.42 19.64
CA GLY A 210 -4.12 9.87 19.00
C GLY A 210 -3.96 9.64 17.49
N SER A 211 -5.10 9.54 16.83
CA SER A 211 -5.20 9.20 15.42
C SER A 211 -4.77 10.32 14.47
N TRP A 212 -4.12 9.96 13.38
CA TRP A 212 -3.83 10.86 12.26
C TRP A 212 -5.06 11.14 11.35
N TRP A 213 -6.15 10.38 11.49
CA TRP A 213 -7.35 10.53 10.66
C TRP A 213 -8.02 11.91 10.74
N PRO A 214 -8.10 12.60 11.89
CA PRO A 214 -8.61 13.98 11.95
C PRO A 214 -7.82 14.94 11.07
N ASP A 215 -6.50 14.85 11.06
CA ASP A 215 -5.62 15.66 10.20
C ASP A 215 -5.90 15.36 8.72
N TRP A 216 -5.94 14.08 8.34
CA TRP A 216 -6.27 13.67 6.98
C TRP A 216 -7.68 14.12 6.55
N SER A 217 -8.68 13.98 7.42
CA SER A 217 -10.05 14.39 7.13
C SER A 217 -10.16 15.90 6.93
N ALA A 218 -9.44 16.69 7.74
CA ALA A 218 -9.38 18.14 7.58
C ALA A 218 -8.73 18.54 6.26
N TRP A 219 -7.63 17.86 5.87
CA TRP A 219 -6.97 18.06 4.59
C TRP A 219 -7.89 17.70 3.41
N LEU A 220 -8.56 16.54 3.45
CA LEU A 220 -9.52 16.13 2.42
C LEU A 220 -10.67 17.14 2.26
N ALA A 221 -11.19 17.68 3.36
CA ALA A 221 -12.28 18.65 3.34
C ALA A 221 -11.93 19.90 2.51
N THR A 222 -10.67 20.29 2.43
CA THR A 222 -10.23 21.41 1.58
C THR A 222 -10.34 21.15 0.09
N HIS A 223 -10.48 19.87 -0.32
CA HIS A 223 -10.56 19.43 -1.72
C HIS A 223 -11.90 18.78 -2.07
N ALA A 224 -12.74 18.48 -1.07
CA ALA A 224 -13.97 17.71 -1.27
C ALA A 224 -15.14 18.51 -1.89
N GLY A 225 -15.05 19.84 -1.98
CA GLY A 225 -16.13 20.70 -2.42
C GLY A 225 -17.27 20.81 -1.40
N VAL A 226 -18.46 21.16 -1.87
CA VAL A 226 -19.63 21.37 -0.99
C VAL A 226 -20.24 20.05 -0.53
N GLN A 227 -20.74 20.02 0.69
CA GLN A 227 -21.47 18.87 1.22
C GLN A 227 -22.78 18.66 0.44
N LYS A 228 -23.05 17.40 0.12
CA LYS A 228 -24.31 16.97 -0.51
C LYS A 228 -25.01 15.96 0.39
N ALA A 229 -26.35 15.95 0.34
CA ALA A 229 -27.12 14.92 1.02
C ALA A 229 -26.71 13.51 0.52
N ALA A 230 -26.60 12.56 1.44
CA ALA A 230 -26.35 11.18 1.08
C ALA A 230 -27.45 10.64 0.13
N PRO A 231 -27.10 9.83 -0.87
CA PRO A 231 -28.09 9.25 -1.76
C PRO A 231 -29.03 8.35 -0.97
N LYS A 232 -30.34 8.47 -1.23
CA LYS A 232 -31.38 7.64 -0.59
C LYS A 232 -31.39 6.20 -1.11
N ARG A 233 -30.80 5.95 -2.28
CA ARG A 233 -30.69 4.62 -2.92
C ARG A 233 -29.32 4.50 -3.55
N TYR A 234 -28.81 3.29 -3.57
CA TYR A 234 -27.59 2.94 -4.31
C TYR A 234 -27.93 2.57 -5.75
N GLY A 235 -27.02 2.86 -6.67
CA GLY A 235 -27.24 2.66 -8.10
C GLY A 235 -28.03 3.79 -8.77
N ASN A 236 -28.16 3.67 -10.09
CA ASN A 236 -28.91 4.57 -10.96
C ASN A 236 -29.57 3.77 -12.11
N ALA A 237 -30.11 4.43 -13.12
CA ALA A 237 -30.75 3.76 -14.25
C ALA A 237 -29.79 2.89 -15.07
N ASP A 238 -28.55 3.35 -15.25
CA ASP A 238 -27.51 2.66 -16.02
C ASP A 238 -26.80 1.57 -15.19
N HIS A 239 -26.75 1.75 -13.87
CA HIS A 239 -26.09 0.86 -12.92
C HIS A 239 -27.03 0.54 -11.75
N PRO A 240 -28.08 -0.27 -11.96
CA PRO A 240 -29.01 -0.62 -10.89
C PRO A 240 -28.35 -1.52 -9.85
N ALA A 241 -28.81 -1.41 -8.61
CA ALA A 241 -28.44 -2.35 -7.57
C ALA A 241 -28.92 -3.76 -7.91
N ILE A 242 -28.03 -4.76 -7.93
CA ILE A 242 -28.34 -6.14 -8.35
C ILE A 242 -28.55 -7.08 -7.16
N GLU A 243 -27.93 -6.80 -6.02
CA GLU A 243 -28.05 -7.59 -4.79
C GLU A 243 -27.63 -6.77 -3.57
N PRO A 244 -28.04 -7.16 -2.34
CA PRO A 244 -27.58 -6.50 -1.13
C PRO A 244 -26.06 -6.68 -0.92
N ALA A 245 -25.40 -5.68 -0.32
CA ALA A 245 -24.00 -5.81 0.12
C ALA A 245 -23.87 -6.91 1.21
N PRO A 246 -22.75 -7.61 1.27
CA PRO A 246 -21.52 -7.48 0.47
C PRO A 246 -21.56 -8.22 -0.88
N GLY A 247 -22.68 -8.75 -1.30
CA GLY A 247 -22.85 -9.50 -2.54
C GLY A 247 -22.31 -10.94 -2.50
N ARG A 248 -22.43 -11.63 -3.63
CA ARG A 248 -21.99 -13.03 -3.74
C ARG A 248 -20.49 -13.20 -4.05
N TYR A 249 -19.87 -12.18 -4.65
CA TYR A 249 -18.45 -12.26 -5.06
C TYR A 249 -17.50 -12.46 -3.87
N VAL A 250 -17.82 -11.90 -2.72
CA VAL A 250 -17.03 -12.10 -1.48
C VAL A 250 -16.89 -13.56 -1.04
N LYS A 251 -17.77 -14.46 -1.53
CA LYS A 251 -17.75 -15.89 -1.23
C LYS A 251 -16.91 -16.72 -2.21
N GLN A 252 -16.45 -16.11 -3.31
CA GLN A 252 -15.57 -16.79 -4.28
C GLN A 252 -14.13 -16.68 -3.78
N LYS A 253 -13.47 -17.82 -3.69
CA LYS A 253 -12.05 -17.90 -3.33
C LYS A 253 -11.18 -17.89 -4.57
N ALA A 254 -10.00 -17.26 -4.49
CA ALA A 254 -9.00 -17.23 -5.56
C ALA A 254 -8.32 -18.59 -5.77
#